data_7ea96c99365f323f50b4ed3b7a8daf5d
#
_entry.id   7ea96c99365f323f50b4ed3b7a8daf5d
#
_cell.length_a   1.000
_cell.length_b   1.000
_cell.length_c   1.000
_cell.angle_alpha   90.00
_cell.angle_beta   90.00
_cell.angle_gamma   90.00
#
_symmetry.space_group_name_H-M   'P 1'
#
loop_
_entity.id
_entity.type
_entity.pdbx_description
1 polymer ?
#
loop_
_entity_poly.entity_id
_entity_poly.type
_entity_poly.pdbx_seq_one_letter_code
_entity_poly.pdbx_strand_id
1 'polypeptide(L)'
;MKDFPKLEDQDDFLLSLQNNNYSTKTIHNYARDLCIFATFLHFRNVKFKDITKKDIDIFKGYLVAGQHLKDLDKFRGEYAENVVKSGAKEGEALRGDLRPQESVGDIVAPSGEQENVVKPTGKFESDFLTNVYSKVYGSLGKLSGGSNSSNKKNKGLSPRSINRMLSSLRSFLKFRISYDLEIPLPPDAVSLMKAEKKIKKVASLEQLTQLIESPMVFEKKPEVAIRNRCMLEILFATGMRISELVGLDLDQLNVEGKIYILGKGKKERSVYMTPRSLDWLNKYLIVRLKHAFTDRSEEEQPAEMEKFFIENSEEKGRETSTSEELNLEIFDKGNRKYIQLIEDYRKSGMLNKFDSPALFIPFSGRNAGKPGARISTNYFQERIVVYRKKLGIQIPTSAHSLRHGFATYLAEEGASPVALQVLLGHESLNTTTRYVHASEKFAEETVRKNHPLK
;
A
#
# COMPACT_ATOMS: atom_id res chain seq x y z
N MET A 1 3.12 26.45 17.41
CA MET A 1 3.93 25.86 16.32
C MET A 1 3.98 26.85 15.18
N LYS A 2 5.17 27.34 14.78
CA LYS A 2 5.27 28.04 13.47
C LYS A 2 5.18 26.96 12.41
N ASP A 3 4.06 26.95 11.71
CA ASP A 3 3.76 25.96 10.70
C ASP A 3 4.60 26.20 9.44
N PHE A 4 4.95 25.12 8.72
CA PHE A 4 5.50 25.24 7.38
C PHE A 4 4.60 26.16 6.52
N PRO A 5 5.17 26.91 5.55
CA PRO A 5 4.37 27.76 4.69
C PRO A 5 3.23 26.98 4.03
N LYS A 6 2.05 27.58 4.03
CA LYS A 6 0.87 27.08 3.36
C LYS A 6 0.45 28.06 2.27
N LEU A 7 -0.21 27.56 1.26
CA LEU A 7 -0.92 28.41 0.31
C LEU A 7 -2.23 28.90 0.93
N GLU A 8 -2.71 30.03 0.49
CA GLU A 8 -4.06 30.51 0.79
C GLU A 8 -5.08 29.45 0.34
N ASP A 9 -6.13 29.20 1.14
CA ASP A 9 -7.18 28.17 0.93
C ASP A 9 -6.67 26.71 0.83
N GLN A 10 -5.42 26.44 1.21
CA GLN A 10 -4.90 25.07 1.20
C GLN A 10 -5.66 24.13 2.16
N ASP A 11 -6.07 24.64 3.31
CA ASP A 11 -6.80 23.87 4.32
C ASP A 11 -8.19 23.49 3.81
N ASP A 12 -8.91 24.41 3.17
CA ASP A 12 -10.23 24.17 2.54
C ASP A 12 -10.13 23.15 1.40
N PHE A 13 -9.05 23.23 0.61
CA PHE A 13 -8.78 22.22 -0.41
C PHE A 13 -8.61 20.82 0.20
N LEU A 14 -7.84 20.68 1.30
CA LEU A 14 -7.63 19.38 1.94
C LEU A 14 -8.91 18.83 2.57
N LEU A 15 -9.75 19.70 3.13
CA LEU A 15 -11.08 19.35 3.62
C LEU A 15 -12.00 18.90 2.48
N SER A 16 -11.98 19.61 1.34
CA SER A 16 -12.76 19.21 0.17
C SER A 16 -12.37 17.82 -0.35
N LEU A 17 -11.09 17.46 -0.31
CA LEU A 17 -10.62 16.13 -0.67
C LEU A 17 -11.15 15.06 0.30
N GLN A 18 -11.21 15.36 1.60
CA GLN A 18 -11.79 14.47 2.60
C GLN A 18 -13.28 14.25 2.34
N ASN A 19 -14.04 15.32 2.13
CA ASN A 19 -15.47 15.27 1.85
C ASN A 19 -15.78 14.47 0.56
N ASN A 20 -14.86 14.51 -0.41
CA ASN A 20 -14.93 13.70 -1.64
C ASN A 20 -14.34 12.29 -1.49
N ASN A 21 -14.19 11.77 -0.27
CA ASN A 21 -13.72 10.41 0.03
C ASN A 21 -12.33 10.05 -0.54
N TYR A 22 -11.43 11.02 -0.68
CA TYR A 22 -10.05 10.72 -1.03
C TYR A 22 -9.34 9.99 0.11
N SER A 23 -8.47 9.03 -0.23
CA SER A 23 -7.73 8.31 0.80
C SER A 23 -6.83 9.26 1.60
N THR A 24 -6.69 9.02 2.89
CA THR A 24 -5.81 9.78 3.80
C THR A 24 -4.39 9.91 3.23
N LYS A 25 -3.87 8.85 2.61
CA LYS A 25 -2.55 8.87 1.96
C LYS A 25 -2.50 9.83 0.76
N THR A 26 -3.58 9.94 -0.01
CA THR A 26 -3.68 10.90 -1.12
C THR A 26 -3.67 12.32 -0.58
N ILE A 27 -4.49 12.61 0.44
CA ILE A 27 -4.56 13.93 1.08
C ILE A 27 -3.18 14.33 1.64
N HIS A 28 -2.48 13.43 2.34
CA HIS A 28 -1.11 13.70 2.81
C HIS A 28 -0.12 14.00 1.67
N ASN A 29 -0.25 13.33 0.54
CA ASN A 29 0.61 13.62 -0.61
C ASN A 29 0.33 15.02 -1.19
N TYR A 30 -0.95 15.40 -1.33
CA TYR A 30 -1.33 16.74 -1.77
C TYR A 30 -0.81 17.81 -0.79
N ALA A 31 -1.08 17.65 0.49
CA ALA A 31 -0.62 18.57 1.52
C ALA A 31 0.90 18.75 1.49
N ARG A 32 1.67 17.66 1.41
CA ARG A 32 3.13 17.71 1.32
C ARG A 32 3.62 18.42 0.07
N ASP A 33 3.02 18.12 -1.08
CA ASP A 33 3.43 18.69 -2.35
C ASP A 33 3.17 20.22 -2.40
N LEU A 34 2.01 20.66 -1.87
CA LEU A 34 1.68 22.07 -1.76
C LEU A 34 2.55 22.79 -0.73
N CYS A 35 2.88 22.17 0.42
CA CYS A 35 3.83 22.74 1.38
C CYS A 35 5.23 22.97 0.76
N ILE A 36 5.72 22.05 -0.09
CA ILE A 36 7.00 22.24 -0.78
C ILE A 36 6.90 23.41 -1.76
N PHE A 37 5.78 23.57 -2.47
CA PHE A 37 5.57 24.70 -3.37
C PHE A 37 5.45 26.01 -2.60
N ALA A 38 4.72 26.04 -1.50
CA ALA A 38 4.63 27.21 -0.61
C ALA A 38 6.00 27.61 -0.03
N THR A 39 6.84 26.62 0.35
CA THR A 39 8.22 26.84 0.79
C THR A 39 9.07 27.49 -0.31
N PHE A 40 8.95 27.01 -1.55
CA PHE A 40 9.62 27.62 -2.72
C PHE A 40 9.21 29.08 -2.91
N LEU A 41 7.93 29.40 -2.84
CA LEU A 41 7.43 30.77 -2.97
C LEU A 41 7.93 31.66 -1.82
N HIS A 42 7.93 31.13 -0.59
CA HIS A 42 8.41 31.85 0.59
C HIS A 42 9.88 32.31 0.44
N PHE A 43 10.78 31.41 0.07
CA PHE A 43 12.21 31.74 -0.13
C PHE A 43 12.47 32.63 -1.35
N ARG A 44 11.54 32.75 -2.28
CA ARG A 44 11.60 33.69 -3.40
C ARG A 44 10.89 35.00 -3.13
N ASN A 45 10.22 35.13 -2.00
CA ASN A 45 9.39 36.29 -1.68
C ASN A 45 8.32 36.59 -2.75
N VAL A 46 7.72 35.53 -3.32
CA VAL A 46 6.66 35.62 -4.33
C VAL A 46 5.33 35.25 -3.68
N LYS A 47 4.32 36.10 -3.83
CA LYS A 47 2.96 35.78 -3.35
C LYS A 47 2.27 34.82 -4.34
N PHE A 48 1.39 33.96 -3.84
CA PHE A 48 0.68 32.97 -4.66
C PHE A 48 -0.08 33.63 -5.84
N LYS A 49 -0.73 34.75 -5.60
CA LYS A 49 -1.49 35.51 -6.61
C LYS A 49 -0.64 36.06 -7.76
N ASP A 50 0.66 36.27 -7.53
CA ASP A 50 1.58 36.90 -8.49
C ASP A 50 2.39 35.89 -9.31
N ILE A 51 2.06 34.56 -9.17
CA ILE A 51 2.78 33.48 -9.85
C ILE A 51 2.57 33.54 -11.36
N THR A 52 3.65 33.38 -12.12
CA THR A 52 3.68 33.30 -13.57
C THR A 52 4.07 31.93 -14.08
N LYS A 53 3.90 31.66 -15.39
CA LYS A 53 4.42 30.44 -16.03
C LYS A 53 5.94 30.28 -15.83
N LYS A 54 6.69 31.39 -15.79
CA LYS A 54 8.14 31.40 -15.55
C LYS A 54 8.48 30.83 -14.16
N ASP A 55 7.68 31.14 -13.14
CA ASP A 55 7.88 30.63 -11.78
C ASP A 55 7.65 29.13 -11.70
N ILE A 56 6.72 28.60 -12.50
CA ILE A 56 6.53 27.15 -12.62
C ILE A 56 7.78 26.47 -13.22
N ASP A 57 8.39 27.06 -14.24
CA ASP A 57 9.61 26.50 -14.84
C ASP A 57 10.80 26.60 -13.88
N ILE A 58 10.94 27.70 -13.13
CA ILE A 58 11.94 27.84 -12.08
C ILE A 58 11.70 26.79 -10.97
N PHE A 59 10.45 26.55 -10.57
CA PHE A 59 10.11 25.52 -9.60
C PHE A 59 10.54 24.11 -10.05
N LYS A 60 10.34 23.78 -11.33
CA LYS A 60 10.86 22.52 -11.89
C LYS A 60 12.39 22.40 -11.73
N GLY A 61 13.12 23.47 -12.10
CA GLY A 61 14.57 23.54 -11.95
C GLY A 61 15.01 23.41 -10.49
N TYR A 62 14.33 24.07 -9.57
CA TYR A 62 14.51 24.00 -8.13
C TYR A 62 14.39 22.56 -7.59
N LEU A 63 13.37 21.81 -8.05
CA LEU A 63 13.17 20.41 -7.67
C LEU A 63 14.21 19.48 -8.30
N VAL A 64 14.59 19.70 -9.56
CA VAL A 64 15.65 18.95 -10.26
C VAL A 64 16.99 19.12 -9.57
N ALA A 65 17.32 20.36 -9.15
CA ALA A 65 18.56 20.66 -8.43
C ALA A 65 18.60 20.13 -6.99
N GLY A 66 17.47 19.67 -6.44
CA GLY A 66 17.40 19.23 -5.04
C GLY A 66 17.43 20.36 -4.02
N GLN A 67 17.28 21.62 -4.45
CA GLN A 67 17.34 22.81 -3.58
C GLN A 67 16.24 22.79 -2.51
N HIS A 68 15.08 22.20 -2.79
CA HIS A 68 13.97 22.02 -1.84
C HIS A 68 14.40 21.32 -0.54
N LEU A 69 15.38 20.42 -0.59
CA LEU A 69 15.88 19.74 0.61
C LEU A 69 16.62 20.72 1.53
N LYS A 70 17.44 21.61 0.94
CA LYS A 70 18.20 22.63 1.70
C LYS A 70 17.27 23.65 2.33
N ASP A 71 16.24 24.07 1.61
CA ASP A 71 15.30 25.09 2.09
C ASP A 71 14.38 24.52 3.18
N LEU A 72 13.99 23.25 3.08
CA LEU A 72 13.29 22.54 4.16
C LEU A 72 14.17 22.39 5.40
N ASP A 73 15.49 22.15 5.26
CA ASP A 73 16.44 22.09 6.37
C ASP A 73 16.60 23.45 7.06
N LYS A 74 16.72 24.53 6.29
CA LYS A 74 16.77 25.90 6.83
C LYS A 74 15.52 26.21 7.65
N PHE A 75 14.36 25.90 7.12
CA PHE A 75 13.09 26.12 7.80
C PHE A 75 13.03 25.37 9.15
N ARG A 76 13.61 24.18 9.21
CA ARG A 76 13.74 23.37 10.42
C ARG A 76 14.75 23.96 11.40
N GLY A 77 15.88 24.48 10.93
CA GLY A 77 16.91 25.12 11.74
C GLY A 77 16.39 26.39 12.42
N GLU A 78 15.76 27.28 11.66
CA GLU A 78 15.11 28.49 12.18
C GLU A 78 14.02 28.19 13.22
N TYR A 79 13.31 27.06 13.03
CA TYR A 79 12.32 26.56 14.02
C TYR A 79 12.99 26.15 15.34
N ALA A 80 14.06 25.35 15.27
CA ALA A 80 14.78 24.90 16.47
C ALA A 80 15.38 26.06 17.28
N GLU A 81 15.99 27.04 16.60
CA GLU A 81 16.53 28.22 17.25
C GLU A 81 15.44 29.11 17.92
N ASN A 82 14.27 29.22 17.28
CA ASN A 82 13.17 30.01 17.82
C ASN A 82 12.50 29.30 19.04
N VAL A 83 12.45 27.97 19.08
CA VAL A 83 11.97 27.19 20.23
C VAL A 83 12.92 27.33 21.40
N VAL A 84 14.24 27.30 21.18
CA VAL A 84 15.25 27.51 22.20
C VAL A 84 15.18 28.94 22.75
N LYS A 85 15.00 29.94 21.91
CA LYS A 85 14.85 31.35 22.31
C LYS A 85 13.55 31.65 23.05
N SER A 86 12.49 30.87 22.85
CA SER A 86 11.19 31.03 23.52
C SER A 86 11.07 30.33 24.88
N GLY A 87 12.11 29.61 25.33
CA GLY A 87 12.18 29.03 26.70
C GLY A 87 11.21 27.87 26.97
N ALA A 88 10.62 27.28 25.93
CA ALA A 88 9.76 26.11 26.10
C ALA A 88 10.61 24.86 26.37
N LYS A 89 10.53 24.34 27.59
CA LYS A 89 11.19 23.09 28.01
C LYS A 89 10.73 21.94 27.17
N GLU A 90 11.65 21.23 26.49
CA GLU A 90 11.47 20.04 25.64
C GLU A 90 11.04 18.77 26.43
N GLY A 91 10.20 18.89 27.44
CA GLY A 91 9.89 17.76 28.33
C GLY A 91 8.44 17.26 28.31
N GLU A 92 7.49 18.03 27.86
CA GLU A 92 6.06 17.71 28.09
C GLU A 92 5.19 17.42 26.88
N ALA A 93 5.69 17.54 25.67
CA ALA A 93 4.88 17.37 24.45
C ALA A 93 4.87 15.96 23.86
N LEU A 94 5.53 14.95 24.45
CA LEU A 94 5.66 13.59 23.90
C LEU A 94 5.11 12.46 24.78
N ARG A 95 4.42 12.77 25.88
CA ARG A 95 3.72 11.77 26.70
C ARG A 95 2.32 12.25 27.07
N GLY A 96 1.43 12.22 26.13
CA GLY A 96 0.00 12.36 26.33
C GLY A 96 -0.68 11.01 26.15
N ASP A 97 -0.93 10.32 27.26
CA ASP A 97 -1.82 9.16 27.33
C ASP A 97 -3.24 9.61 26.96
N LEU A 98 -3.77 9.12 25.85
CA LEU A 98 -5.17 9.28 25.47
C LEU A 98 -5.94 8.05 25.90
N ARG A 99 -6.53 8.11 27.10
CA ARG A 99 -7.72 7.30 27.41
C ARG A 99 -8.98 8.14 27.18
N PRO A 100 -10.04 7.59 26.60
CA PRO A 100 -11.31 8.31 26.45
C PRO A 100 -12.06 8.28 27.78
N GLN A 101 -12.50 9.43 28.25
CA GLN A 101 -13.56 9.53 29.27
C GLN A 101 -14.83 9.99 28.59
N GLU A 102 -15.88 9.18 28.75
CA GLU A 102 -17.27 9.55 28.50
C GLU A 102 -17.77 10.55 29.54
N SER A 103 -18.48 11.58 29.11
CA SER A 103 -19.53 12.16 29.91
C SER A 103 -20.56 12.91 29.05
N VAL A 104 -21.78 12.49 29.23
CA VAL A 104 -23.05 13.04 28.76
C VAL A 104 -23.34 14.35 29.49
N GLY A 105 -23.94 15.32 28.81
CA GLY A 105 -24.50 16.51 29.45
C GLY A 105 -25.17 17.45 28.45
N ASP A 106 -26.49 17.42 28.46
CA ASP A 106 -27.41 18.33 27.77
C ASP A 106 -27.11 19.79 28.05
N ILE A 107 -27.52 20.74 27.12
CA ILE A 107 -28.25 21.94 27.50
C ILE A 107 -28.41 22.94 26.32
N VAL A 108 -29.68 23.18 25.96
CA VAL A 108 -30.41 24.45 25.75
C VAL A 108 -29.76 25.61 24.99
N ALA A 109 -30.41 26.01 23.89
CA ALA A 109 -30.25 27.27 23.16
C ALA A 109 -30.80 28.47 23.93
N PRO A 110 -30.32 29.68 23.67
CA PRO A 110 -31.22 30.73 23.26
C PRO A 110 -30.75 31.60 22.08
N SER A 111 -31.78 32.15 21.44
CA SER A 111 -31.87 33.07 20.32
C SER A 111 -31.05 34.35 20.41
N GLY A 112 -30.60 34.82 19.22
CA GLY A 112 -30.11 36.18 19.04
C GLY A 112 -29.44 36.37 17.68
N GLU A 113 -30.13 37.00 16.73
CA GLU A 113 -29.65 37.37 15.40
C GLU A 113 -28.47 38.35 15.47
N GLN A 114 -27.41 38.04 14.77
CA GLN A 114 -26.49 39.00 14.17
C GLN A 114 -25.71 38.32 13.05
N GLU A 115 -25.76 38.88 11.85
CA GLU A 115 -25.00 38.52 10.69
C GLU A 115 -23.50 38.60 11.03
N ASN A 116 -22.85 37.45 11.11
CA ASN A 116 -21.41 37.34 11.10
C ASN A 116 -21.01 36.25 10.12
N VAL A 117 -20.17 36.64 9.18
CA VAL A 117 -19.44 35.73 8.29
C VAL A 117 -18.83 34.61 9.13
N VAL A 118 -19.46 33.46 9.11
CA VAL A 118 -19.09 32.29 9.88
C VAL A 118 -17.82 31.71 9.25
N LYS A 119 -16.69 31.85 9.95
CA LYS A 119 -15.57 30.96 9.77
C LYS A 119 -15.95 29.61 10.36
N PRO A 120 -16.12 28.55 9.56
CA PRO A 120 -16.42 27.23 10.10
C PRO A 120 -15.13 26.60 10.64
N THR A 121 -14.88 26.72 11.92
CA THR A 121 -13.87 25.96 12.64
C THR A 121 -14.55 24.99 13.60
N GLY A 122 -15.17 23.96 13.05
CA GLY A 122 -15.61 22.83 13.86
C GLY A 122 -14.39 22.10 14.44
N LYS A 123 -14.48 21.63 15.72
CA LYS A 123 -13.42 20.84 16.38
C LYS A 123 -12.93 19.68 15.51
N PHE A 124 -13.81 19.06 14.74
CA PHE A 124 -13.50 17.98 13.79
C PHE A 124 -12.55 18.41 12.66
N GLU A 125 -12.75 19.58 12.07
CA GLU A 125 -11.90 20.10 10.98
C GLU A 125 -10.51 20.42 11.49
N SER A 126 -10.41 21.01 12.69
CA SER A 126 -9.14 21.32 13.35
C SER A 126 -8.35 20.04 13.66
N ASP A 127 -8.98 19.00 14.19
CA ASP A 127 -8.34 17.72 14.54
C ASP A 127 -7.85 16.99 13.28
N PHE A 128 -8.63 17.01 12.21
CA PHE A 128 -8.25 16.41 10.92
C PHE A 128 -7.01 17.11 10.33
N LEU A 129 -7.04 18.42 10.19
CA LEU A 129 -5.93 19.19 9.64
C LEU A 129 -4.66 19.04 10.49
N THR A 130 -4.79 19.05 11.83
CA THR A 130 -3.68 18.80 12.74
C THR A 130 -3.04 17.44 12.50
N ASN A 131 -3.84 16.38 12.30
CA ASN A 131 -3.35 15.04 12.00
C ASN A 131 -2.66 14.98 10.63
N VAL A 132 -3.24 15.62 9.59
CA VAL A 132 -2.63 15.69 8.26
C VAL A 132 -1.27 16.38 8.33
N TYR A 133 -1.20 17.57 8.93
CA TYR A 133 0.04 18.34 8.96
C TYR A 133 1.10 17.74 9.87
N SER A 134 0.76 17.14 11.00
CA SER A 134 1.74 16.45 11.85
C SER A 134 2.46 15.34 11.10
N LYS A 135 1.74 14.56 10.31
CA LYS A 135 2.32 13.52 9.44
C LYS A 135 3.12 14.08 8.26
N VAL A 136 2.64 15.18 7.66
CA VAL A 136 3.36 15.88 6.59
C VAL A 136 4.68 16.42 7.11
N TYR A 137 4.67 17.13 8.23
CA TYR A 137 5.86 17.72 8.85
C TYR A 137 6.85 16.65 9.29
N GLY A 138 6.36 15.56 9.90
CA GLY A 138 7.19 14.40 10.21
C GLY A 138 7.83 13.75 8.99
N SER A 139 7.13 13.74 7.84
CA SER A 139 7.67 13.21 6.58
C SER A 139 8.68 14.15 5.93
N LEU A 140 8.43 15.46 5.96
CA LEU A 140 9.36 16.49 5.46
C LEU A 140 10.64 16.52 6.31
N GLY A 141 10.53 16.42 7.63
CA GLY A 141 11.67 16.32 8.53
C GLY A 141 12.55 15.09 8.29
N LYS A 142 11.98 13.96 7.85
CA LYS A 142 12.74 12.76 7.46
C LYS A 142 13.44 12.90 6.10
N LEU A 143 12.92 13.72 5.20
CA LEU A 143 13.55 13.99 3.91
C LEU A 143 14.82 14.85 4.08
N SER A 144 14.80 15.78 5.03
CA SER A 144 15.89 16.69 5.35
C SER A 144 16.92 16.08 6.33
N GLY A 145 16.47 15.32 7.31
CA GLY A 145 17.28 14.72 8.39
C GLY A 145 17.76 13.31 8.10
N GLY A 146 18.45 13.09 7.00
CA GLY A 146 19.01 11.78 6.67
C GLY A 146 20.41 11.57 7.26
N SER A 147 20.48 10.94 8.45
CA SER A 147 21.62 10.12 8.97
C SER A 147 23.00 10.36 8.39
N ASN A 148 23.98 10.41 9.25
CA ASN A 148 25.44 10.33 9.06
C ASN A 148 25.89 9.30 8.01
N SER A 149 25.67 9.60 6.75
CA SER A 149 26.26 8.92 5.62
C SER A 149 26.82 10.01 4.70
N SER A 150 28.10 10.24 4.83
CA SER A 150 28.94 11.26 4.21
C SER A 150 28.99 11.24 2.68
N ASN A 151 28.04 10.64 1.98
CA ASN A 151 28.06 10.50 0.52
C ASN A 151 26.69 10.53 -0.20
N LYS A 152 25.61 11.03 0.41
CA LYS A 152 24.38 11.34 -0.36
C LYS A 152 24.46 12.77 -0.88
N LYS A 153 25.04 12.95 -2.08
CA LYS A 153 24.84 14.15 -2.91
C LYS A 153 23.34 14.44 -2.92
N ASN A 154 22.95 15.73 -2.68
CA ASN A 154 21.56 16.22 -2.78
C ASN A 154 20.98 15.83 -4.14
N LYS A 155 20.33 14.70 -4.20
CA LYS A 155 19.82 14.15 -5.45
C LYS A 155 18.44 14.79 -5.71
N GLY A 156 18.36 15.57 -6.77
CA GLY A 156 17.10 16.15 -7.22
C GLY A 156 16.02 15.11 -7.52
N LEU A 157 14.79 15.56 -7.64
CA LEU A 157 13.64 14.70 -7.91
C LEU A 157 13.61 14.24 -9.38
N SER A 158 13.08 13.02 -9.59
CA SER A 158 12.84 12.52 -10.94
C SER A 158 11.70 13.29 -11.63
N PRO A 159 11.70 13.38 -12.99
CA PRO A 159 10.61 14.02 -13.73
C PRO A 159 9.21 13.49 -13.36
N ARG A 160 9.11 12.19 -13.04
CA ARG A 160 7.84 11.59 -12.62
C ARG A 160 7.39 12.08 -11.24
N SER A 161 8.31 12.26 -10.29
CA SER A 161 8.01 12.83 -8.97
C SER A 161 7.60 14.30 -9.08
N ILE A 162 8.29 15.06 -9.93
CA ILE A 162 7.98 16.47 -10.21
C ILE A 162 6.59 16.59 -10.84
N ASN A 163 6.29 15.76 -11.85
CA ASN A 163 4.97 15.74 -12.50
C ASN A 163 3.84 15.44 -11.52
N ARG A 164 4.07 14.58 -10.52
CA ARG A 164 3.10 14.34 -9.45
C ARG A 164 2.83 15.62 -8.65
N MET A 165 3.88 16.36 -8.28
CA MET A 165 3.75 17.61 -7.54
C MET A 165 3.05 18.70 -8.38
N LEU A 166 3.39 18.81 -9.66
CA LEU A 166 2.71 19.71 -10.59
C LEU A 166 1.23 19.34 -10.77
N SER A 167 0.90 18.03 -10.75
CA SER A 167 -0.48 17.56 -10.77
C SER A 167 -1.24 17.93 -9.50
N SER A 168 -0.57 17.92 -8.34
CA SER A 168 -1.15 18.40 -7.08
C SER A 168 -1.48 19.90 -7.17
N LEU A 169 -0.58 20.70 -7.72
CA LEU A 169 -0.83 22.13 -7.95
C LEU A 169 -1.97 22.38 -8.94
N ARG A 170 -2.03 21.62 -10.05
CA ARG A 170 -3.17 21.70 -10.99
C ARG A 170 -4.51 21.39 -10.32
N SER A 171 -4.53 20.38 -9.46
CA SER A 171 -5.75 20.01 -8.71
C SER A 171 -6.16 21.10 -7.74
N PHE A 172 -5.20 21.77 -7.10
CA PHE A 172 -5.46 22.89 -6.23
C PHE A 172 -6.01 24.10 -6.99
N LEU A 173 -5.43 24.44 -8.16
CA LEU A 173 -5.95 25.51 -9.02
C LEU A 173 -7.36 25.22 -9.53
N LYS A 174 -7.66 23.95 -9.88
CA LYS A 174 -9.03 23.53 -10.26
C LYS A 174 -10.02 23.67 -9.10
N PHE A 175 -9.59 23.35 -7.88
CA PHE A 175 -10.40 23.57 -6.69
C PHE A 175 -10.73 25.05 -6.53
N ARG A 176 -9.74 25.95 -6.62
CA ARG A 176 -9.99 27.40 -6.52
C ARG A 176 -11.00 27.88 -7.58
N ILE A 177 -10.91 27.39 -8.81
CA ILE A 177 -11.90 27.70 -9.86
C ILE A 177 -13.30 27.22 -9.47
N SER A 178 -13.42 26.00 -8.92
CA SER A 178 -14.74 25.43 -8.55
C SER A 178 -15.40 26.12 -7.37
N TYR A 179 -14.68 26.97 -6.65
CA TYR A 179 -15.16 27.80 -5.55
C TYR A 179 -15.12 29.32 -5.90
N ASP A 180 -15.01 29.65 -7.19
CA ASP A 180 -14.97 31.02 -7.72
C ASP A 180 -13.86 31.89 -7.08
N LEU A 181 -12.77 31.25 -6.61
CA LEU A 181 -11.62 31.92 -6.04
C LEU A 181 -10.64 32.37 -7.14
N GLU A 182 -9.98 33.51 -6.93
CA GLU A 182 -8.99 34.05 -7.85
C GLU A 182 -7.81 33.10 -8.06
N ILE A 183 -7.40 32.90 -9.32
CA ILE A 183 -6.26 32.05 -9.67
C ILE A 183 -5.20 32.87 -10.42
N PRO A 184 -3.90 32.68 -10.11
CA PRO A 184 -2.81 33.42 -10.78
C PRO A 184 -2.60 32.99 -12.24
N LEU A 185 -2.90 31.72 -12.54
CA LEU A 185 -2.77 31.14 -13.88
C LEU A 185 -3.71 29.95 -14.05
N PRO A 186 -4.19 29.66 -15.27
CA PRO A 186 -5.06 28.50 -15.50
C PRO A 186 -4.30 27.18 -15.24
N PRO A 187 -4.97 26.11 -14.76
CA PRO A 187 -4.34 24.83 -14.44
C PRO A 187 -3.50 24.23 -15.58
N ASP A 188 -3.92 24.44 -16.84
CA ASP A 188 -3.22 23.91 -18.02
C ASP A 188 -1.92 24.67 -18.33
N ALA A 189 -1.75 25.89 -17.80
CA ALA A 189 -0.50 26.63 -17.87
C ALA A 189 0.62 25.98 -17.03
N VAL A 190 0.29 25.14 -16.06
CA VAL A 190 1.25 24.33 -15.30
C VAL A 190 1.68 23.14 -16.15
N SER A 191 2.60 23.35 -17.09
CA SER A 191 3.07 22.31 -18.01
C SER A 191 3.84 21.20 -17.30
N LEU A 192 3.56 19.94 -17.64
CA LEU A 192 4.29 18.78 -17.10
C LEU A 192 5.63 18.59 -17.83
N MET A 193 6.61 18.01 -17.14
CA MET A 193 7.90 17.65 -17.72
C MET A 193 7.74 16.42 -18.64
N LYS A 194 8.48 16.39 -19.74
CA LYS A 194 8.60 15.19 -20.58
C LYS A 194 9.29 14.09 -19.75
N ALA A 195 8.56 13.02 -19.48
CA ALA A 195 9.08 11.86 -18.77
C ALA A 195 9.32 10.72 -19.77
N GLU A 196 10.49 10.13 -19.74
CA GLU A 196 10.77 8.94 -20.55
C GLU A 196 9.82 7.80 -20.19
N LYS A 197 9.18 7.23 -21.19
CA LYS A 197 8.42 5.97 -21.07
C LYS A 197 9.43 4.81 -21.06
N LYS A 198 9.98 4.49 -19.88
CA LYS A 198 10.81 3.29 -19.76
C LYS A 198 9.93 2.06 -19.91
N ILE A 199 10.21 1.24 -20.91
CA ILE A 199 9.63 -0.10 -21.03
C ILE A 199 10.14 -0.89 -19.82
N LYS A 200 9.21 -1.34 -18.99
CA LYS A 200 9.56 -2.17 -17.83
C LYS A 200 9.85 -3.58 -18.36
N LYS A 201 11.09 -4.00 -18.26
CA LYS A 201 11.45 -5.40 -18.50
C LYS A 201 10.81 -6.25 -17.41
N VAL A 202 10.14 -7.33 -17.81
CA VAL A 202 9.62 -8.36 -16.92
C VAL A 202 10.72 -9.42 -16.77
N ALA A 203 10.92 -9.94 -15.57
CA ALA A 203 11.84 -11.05 -15.33
C ALA A 203 11.29 -12.31 -16.03
N SER A 204 12.16 -13.21 -16.49
CA SER A 204 11.74 -14.46 -17.10
C SER A 204 10.91 -15.31 -16.11
N LEU A 205 10.08 -16.20 -16.65
CA LEU A 205 9.26 -17.09 -15.82
C LEU A 205 10.12 -17.90 -14.85
N GLU A 206 11.26 -18.38 -15.33
CA GLU A 206 12.25 -19.09 -14.52
C GLU A 206 12.77 -18.23 -13.35
N GLN A 207 13.15 -16.97 -13.61
CA GLN A 207 13.61 -16.04 -12.58
C GLN A 207 12.50 -15.73 -11.56
N LEU A 208 11.23 -15.62 -12.01
CA LEU A 208 10.09 -15.42 -11.13
C LEU A 208 9.83 -16.66 -10.29
N THR A 209 9.94 -17.86 -10.87
CA THR A 209 9.80 -19.14 -10.14
C THR A 209 10.88 -19.26 -9.08
N GLN A 210 12.14 -19.01 -9.41
CA GLN A 210 13.26 -19.00 -8.45
C GLN A 210 13.01 -17.98 -7.31
N LEU A 211 12.50 -16.79 -7.63
CA LEU A 211 12.16 -15.78 -6.63
C LEU A 211 11.04 -16.27 -5.69
N ILE A 212 10.01 -16.90 -6.25
CA ILE A 212 8.89 -17.44 -5.48
C ILE A 212 9.39 -18.56 -4.56
N GLU A 213 10.32 -19.39 -5.00
CA GLU A 213 10.89 -20.52 -4.24
C GLU A 213 11.93 -20.12 -3.19
N SER A 214 12.55 -18.99 -3.36
CA SER A 214 13.66 -18.50 -2.58
C SER A 214 13.46 -18.39 -1.04
N PRO A 215 12.25 -18.15 -0.50
CA PRO A 215 12.07 -18.13 0.96
C PRO A 215 12.51 -19.42 1.64
N MET A 216 12.27 -20.57 1.00
CA MET A 216 12.66 -21.91 1.55
C MET A 216 14.18 -22.06 1.66
N VAL A 217 14.94 -21.33 0.84
CA VAL A 217 16.42 -21.38 0.85
C VAL A 217 17.02 -20.31 1.77
N PHE A 218 16.42 -19.13 1.83
CA PHE A 218 17.06 -17.98 2.45
C PHE A 218 16.54 -17.59 3.83
N GLU A 219 15.38 -18.08 4.24
CA GLU A 219 14.86 -17.83 5.60
C GLU A 219 15.42 -18.83 6.59
N LYS A 220 15.83 -18.33 7.76
CA LYS A 220 16.37 -19.18 8.81
C LYS A 220 15.29 -19.94 9.60
N LYS A 221 14.08 -19.33 9.70
CA LYS A 221 12.95 -19.88 10.46
C LYS A 221 11.97 -20.54 9.50
N PRO A 222 11.70 -21.85 9.64
CA PRO A 222 10.82 -22.59 8.74
C PRO A 222 9.41 -21.96 8.62
N GLU A 223 8.84 -21.50 9.73
CA GLU A 223 7.54 -20.87 9.75
C GLU A 223 7.50 -19.56 8.93
N VAL A 224 8.59 -18.77 8.96
CA VAL A 224 8.74 -17.56 8.15
C VAL A 224 8.94 -17.90 6.68
N ALA A 225 9.72 -18.97 6.41
CA ALA A 225 9.96 -19.47 5.05
C ALA A 225 8.66 -19.89 4.38
N ILE A 226 7.88 -20.74 5.03
CA ILE A 226 6.61 -21.26 4.52
C ILE A 226 5.60 -20.13 4.31
N ARG A 227 5.46 -19.22 5.29
CA ARG A 227 4.58 -18.04 5.13
C ARG A 227 4.98 -17.18 3.93
N ASN A 228 6.24 -16.81 3.82
CA ASN A 228 6.70 -15.92 2.76
C ASN A 228 6.61 -16.60 1.38
N ARG A 229 6.84 -17.92 1.33
CA ARG A 229 6.61 -18.72 0.13
C ARG A 229 5.14 -18.71 -0.27
N CYS A 230 4.23 -19.01 0.65
CA CYS A 230 2.80 -18.97 0.42
C CYS A 230 2.33 -17.59 -0.08
N MET A 231 2.81 -16.52 0.54
CA MET A 231 2.50 -15.15 0.12
C MET A 231 2.95 -14.87 -1.33
N LEU A 232 4.12 -15.36 -1.74
CA LEU A 232 4.61 -15.18 -3.12
C LEU A 232 3.83 -16.02 -4.12
N GLU A 233 3.47 -17.27 -3.77
CA GLU A 233 2.65 -18.14 -4.62
C GLU A 233 1.28 -17.51 -4.88
N ILE A 234 0.58 -17.08 -3.83
CA ILE A 234 -0.74 -16.44 -3.97
C ILE A 234 -0.63 -15.12 -4.74
N LEU A 235 0.40 -14.31 -4.48
CA LEU A 235 0.59 -13.03 -5.18
C LEU A 235 0.78 -13.23 -6.69
N PHE A 236 1.52 -14.28 -7.09
CA PHE A 236 1.76 -14.59 -8.49
C PHE A 236 0.57 -15.31 -9.13
N ALA A 237 -0.05 -16.26 -8.44
CA ALA A 237 -1.20 -16.99 -8.94
C ALA A 237 -2.42 -16.11 -9.22
N THR A 238 -2.65 -15.09 -8.38
CA THR A 238 -3.85 -14.25 -8.45
C THR A 238 -3.62 -12.88 -9.09
N GLY A 239 -2.38 -12.46 -9.21
CA GLY A 239 -2.04 -11.11 -9.67
C GLY A 239 -2.58 -9.98 -8.81
N MET A 240 -2.98 -10.23 -7.55
CA MET A 240 -3.49 -9.20 -6.63
C MET A 240 -2.43 -8.17 -6.25
N ARG A 241 -2.86 -7.02 -5.71
CA ARG A 241 -1.93 -6.03 -5.18
C ARG A 241 -1.38 -6.48 -3.84
N ILE A 242 -0.13 -6.11 -3.51
CA ILE A 242 0.47 -6.45 -2.21
C ILE A 242 -0.37 -5.97 -1.02
N SER A 243 -1.04 -4.81 -1.14
CA SER A 243 -1.93 -4.30 -0.09
C SER A 243 -3.19 -5.15 0.06
N GLU A 244 -3.68 -5.74 -1.01
CA GLU A 244 -4.80 -6.68 -0.99
C GLU A 244 -4.36 -7.99 -0.33
N LEU A 245 -3.20 -8.54 -0.72
CA LEU A 245 -2.66 -9.76 -0.12
C LEU A 245 -2.47 -9.66 1.40
N VAL A 246 -1.80 -8.61 1.88
CA VAL A 246 -1.58 -8.43 3.32
C VAL A 246 -2.86 -8.01 4.06
N GLY A 247 -3.83 -7.50 3.32
CA GLY A 247 -5.15 -7.13 3.80
C GLY A 247 -6.12 -8.29 3.94
N LEU A 248 -5.82 -9.47 3.39
CA LEU A 248 -6.71 -10.63 3.45
C LEU A 248 -7.00 -11.07 4.89
N ASP A 249 -8.26 -11.36 5.14
CA ASP A 249 -8.75 -12.01 6.35
C ASP A 249 -9.10 -13.47 6.05
N LEU A 250 -9.22 -14.28 7.09
CA LEU A 250 -9.50 -15.73 6.97
C LEU A 250 -10.86 -16.00 6.30
N ASP A 251 -11.86 -15.17 6.59
CA ASP A 251 -13.23 -15.27 6.09
C ASP A 251 -13.40 -14.90 4.60
N GLN A 252 -12.39 -14.25 4.00
CA GLN A 252 -12.41 -13.89 2.58
C GLN A 252 -12.04 -15.05 1.65
N LEU A 253 -11.55 -16.15 2.21
CA LEU A 253 -11.24 -17.37 1.46
C LEU A 253 -12.52 -18.18 1.27
N ASN A 254 -13.01 -18.23 0.05
CA ASN A 254 -14.21 -18.98 -0.30
C ASN A 254 -13.88 -20.35 -0.88
N VAL A 255 -14.95 -21.09 -1.15
CA VAL A 255 -14.99 -22.40 -1.84
C VAL A 255 -14.22 -22.31 -3.16
N GLU A 256 -13.51 -23.39 -3.54
CA GLU A 256 -12.82 -23.53 -4.82
C GLU A 256 -11.61 -22.61 -5.06
N GLY A 257 -10.93 -22.19 -3.98
CA GLY A 257 -9.76 -21.33 -4.11
C GLY A 257 -10.08 -19.94 -4.64
N LYS A 258 -11.31 -19.50 -4.52
CA LYS A 258 -11.78 -18.17 -4.92
C LYS A 258 -11.62 -17.19 -3.77
N ILE A 259 -11.02 -16.05 -4.04
CA ILE A 259 -10.84 -14.97 -3.08
C ILE A 259 -11.63 -13.75 -3.55
N TYR A 260 -12.47 -13.20 -2.66
CA TYR A 260 -13.16 -11.94 -2.90
C TYR A 260 -12.31 -10.77 -2.44
N ILE A 261 -12.01 -9.86 -3.36
CA ILE A 261 -11.18 -8.69 -3.10
C ILE A 261 -12.02 -7.43 -3.27
N LEU A 262 -12.05 -6.62 -2.21
CA LEU A 262 -12.59 -5.27 -2.27
C LEU A 262 -11.52 -4.31 -2.80
N GLY A 263 -11.66 -3.88 -4.04
CA GLY A 263 -10.72 -2.98 -4.72
C GLY A 263 -10.95 -1.50 -4.39
N LYS A 264 -10.17 -0.65 -5.02
CA LYS A 264 -10.33 0.81 -4.94
C LYS A 264 -11.74 1.22 -5.41
N GLY A 265 -12.41 2.09 -4.66
CA GLY A 265 -13.78 2.52 -4.96
C GLY A 265 -14.86 1.50 -4.57
N LYS A 266 -14.54 0.57 -3.66
CA LYS A 266 -15.46 -0.50 -3.19
C LYS A 266 -15.95 -1.44 -4.31
N LYS A 267 -15.23 -1.53 -5.41
CA LYS A 267 -15.52 -2.51 -6.47
C LYS A 267 -15.00 -3.88 -6.06
N GLU A 268 -15.90 -4.85 -6.01
CA GLU A 268 -15.56 -6.23 -5.73
C GLU A 268 -15.07 -6.93 -6.98
N ARG A 269 -14.10 -7.81 -6.81
CA ARG A 269 -13.68 -8.75 -7.84
C ARG A 269 -13.24 -10.07 -7.21
N SER A 270 -13.40 -11.12 -7.97
CA SER A 270 -12.89 -12.43 -7.63
C SER A 270 -11.54 -12.66 -8.29
N VAL A 271 -10.63 -13.30 -7.56
CA VAL A 271 -9.39 -13.87 -8.08
C VAL A 271 -9.33 -15.34 -7.69
N TYR A 272 -8.56 -16.12 -8.45
CA TYR A 272 -8.53 -17.58 -8.32
C TYR A 272 -7.13 -18.04 -7.99
N MET A 273 -7.03 -18.96 -7.03
CA MET A 273 -5.79 -19.63 -6.67
C MET A 273 -5.55 -20.84 -7.60
N THR A 274 -4.28 -21.15 -7.83
CA THR A 274 -3.86 -22.37 -8.53
C THR A 274 -3.70 -23.53 -7.54
N PRO A 275 -3.71 -24.80 -7.99
CA PRO A 275 -3.46 -25.95 -7.10
C PRO A 275 -2.17 -25.80 -6.29
N ARG A 276 -1.11 -25.33 -6.93
CA ARG A 276 0.18 -25.05 -6.28
C ARG A 276 0.08 -24.01 -5.16
N SER A 277 -0.68 -22.93 -5.36
CA SER A 277 -0.87 -21.90 -4.34
C SER A 277 -1.76 -22.36 -3.20
N LEU A 278 -2.73 -23.26 -3.47
CA LEU A 278 -3.58 -23.89 -2.46
C LEU A 278 -2.78 -24.87 -1.57
N ASP A 279 -1.86 -25.66 -2.13
CA ASP A 279 -0.94 -26.51 -1.37
C ASP A 279 -0.06 -25.69 -0.42
N TRP A 280 0.51 -24.56 -0.89
CA TRP A 280 1.29 -23.68 -0.03
C TRP A 280 0.44 -22.98 1.04
N LEU A 281 -0.82 -22.68 0.73
CA LEU A 281 -1.76 -22.15 1.72
C LEU A 281 -2.00 -23.18 2.82
N ASN A 282 -2.23 -24.43 2.45
CA ASN A 282 -2.42 -25.55 3.37
C ASN A 282 -1.22 -25.69 4.33
N LYS A 283 0.00 -25.77 3.79
CA LYS A 283 1.25 -25.83 4.57
C LYS A 283 1.38 -24.65 5.54
N TYR A 284 1.00 -23.46 5.09
CA TYR A 284 1.05 -22.26 5.92
C TYR A 284 0.01 -22.30 7.07
N LEU A 285 -1.23 -22.72 6.79
CA LEU A 285 -2.29 -22.79 7.79
C LEU A 285 -1.92 -23.80 8.90
N ILE A 286 -1.34 -24.95 8.55
CA ILE A 286 -0.80 -25.93 9.51
C ILE A 286 0.26 -25.28 10.41
N VAL A 287 1.23 -24.59 9.82
CA VAL A 287 2.29 -23.90 10.58
C VAL A 287 1.71 -22.81 11.49
N ARG A 288 0.71 -22.09 11.01
CA ARG A 288 0.03 -21.05 11.79
C ARG A 288 -0.66 -21.64 13.01
N LEU A 289 -1.35 -22.77 12.87
CA LEU A 289 -1.98 -23.48 13.96
C LEU A 289 -0.94 -23.98 14.97
N LYS A 290 0.10 -24.70 14.51
CA LYS A 290 1.17 -25.17 15.39
C LYS A 290 1.77 -24.04 16.23
N HIS A 291 2.04 -22.91 15.58
CA HIS A 291 2.68 -21.76 16.25
C HIS A 291 1.78 -21.10 17.30
N ALA A 292 0.46 -21.17 17.13
CA ALA A 292 -0.50 -20.64 18.08
C ALA A 292 -0.51 -21.41 19.42
N PHE A 293 -0.06 -22.67 19.40
CA PHE A 293 -0.08 -23.56 20.57
C PHE A 293 1.30 -23.93 21.11
N THR A 294 2.39 -23.42 20.53
CA THR A 294 3.77 -23.80 20.91
C THR A 294 4.12 -23.49 22.36
N ASP A 295 3.47 -22.52 22.99
CA ASP A 295 3.73 -22.09 24.38
C ASP A 295 2.84 -22.84 25.41
N ARG A 296 2.05 -23.87 24.99
CA ARG A 296 1.19 -24.63 25.88
C ARG A 296 1.79 -26.00 26.14
N SER A 297 1.53 -26.55 27.35
CA SER A 297 1.87 -27.94 27.66
C SER A 297 1.10 -28.89 26.73
N GLU A 298 1.64 -30.09 26.50
CA GLU A 298 0.98 -31.08 25.65
C GLU A 298 -0.43 -31.42 26.13
N GLU A 299 -0.66 -31.35 27.44
CA GLU A 299 -1.98 -31.58 28.08
C GLU A 299 -3.00 -30.47 27.78
N GLU A 300 -2.55 -29.25 27.48
CA GLU A 300 -3.40 -28.12 27.12
C GLU A 300 -3.65 -27.98 25.60
N GLN A 301 -3.02 -28.87 24.81
CA GLN A 301 -3.27 -28.87 23.36
C GLN A 301 -4.54 -29.71 23.11
N PRO A 302 -5.46 -29.20 22.25
CA PRO A 302 -6.65 -29.98 21.92
C PRO A 302 -6.26 -31.33 21.32
N ALA A 303 -6.82 -32.43 21.85
CA ALA A 303 -6.56 -33.80 21.38
C ALA A 303 -6.82 -33.99 19.87
N GLU A 304 -7.71 -33.17 19.32
CA GLU A 304 -7.99 -33.10 17.89
C GLU A 304 -6.78 -32.60 17.06
N MET A 305 -5.89 -31.81 17.66
CA MET A 305 -4.68 -31.33 16.99
C MET A 305 -3.63 -32.43 16.81
N GLU A 306 -3.43 -33.28 17.80
CA GLU A 306 -2.48 -34.38 17.72
C GLU A 306 -2.92 -35.41 16.67
N LYS A 307 -4.18 -35.80 16.70
CA LYS A 307 -4.80 -36.66 15.69
C LYS A 307 -4.70 -36.09 14.29
N PHE A 308 -4.91 -34.80 14.17
CA PHE A 308 -4.83 -34.03 12.96
C PHE A 308 -3.41 -33.97 12.38
N PHE A 309 -2.37 -33.78 13.21
CA PHE A 309 -0.97 -33.79 12.76
C PHE A 309 -0.50 -35.19 12.35
N ILE A 310 -1.01 -36.22 12.97
CA ILE A 310 -0.72 -37.63 12.63
C ILE A 310 -1.32 -37.95 11.26
N GLU A 311 -2.61 -37.68 11.04
CA GLU A 311 -3.30 -37.93 9.78
C GLU A 311 -2.61 -37.24 8.59
N ASN A 312 -2.08 -35.99 8.75
CA ASN A 312 -1.41 -35.26 7.70
C ASN A 312 0.09 -35.59 7.53
N SER A 313 0.69 -36.30 8.48
CA SER A 313 2.05 -36.85 8.33
C SER A 313 2.07 -38.12 7.51
N GLU A 314 0.99 -38.90 7.54
CA GLU A 314 0.87 -40.15 6.81
C GLU A 314 0.47 -39.98 5.33
N GLU A 315 -0.19 -38.87 4.95
CA GLU A 315 -0.53 -38.60 3.55
C GLU A 315 0.69 -38.24 2.65
N LYS A 316 1.87 -37.99 3.20
CA LYS A 316 3.10 -37.72 2.43
C LYS A 316 3.62 -38.92 1.61
N GLY A 317 3.04 -40.12 1.77
CA GLY A 317 3.47 -41.34 1.09
C GLY A 317 2.67 -41.71 -0.17
N ARG A 318 1.61 -41.00 -0.51
CA ARG A 318 0.82 -41.30 -1.71
C ARG A 318 1.10 -40.34 -2.82
N GLU A 319 2.04 -40.69 -3.68
CA GLU A 319 2.09 -40.18 -5.07
C GLU A 319 0.85 -40.73 -5.79
N THR A 320 -0.24 -39.95 -5.77
CA THR A 320 -1.40 -40.27 -6.59
C THR A 320 -1.37 -39.42 -7.84
N SER A 321 -1.15 -40.08 -8.96
CA SER A 321 -1.48 -39.63 -10.31
C SER A 321 -3.01 -39.49 -10.44
N THR A 322 -3.56 -38.39 -9.95
CA THR A 322 -4.98 -38.04 -10.07
C THR A 322 -5.12 -36.71 -10.80
N SER A 323 -6.20 -36.59 -11.54
CA SER A 323 -6.50 -35.41 -12.36
C SER A 323 -6.37 -34.10 -11.57
N GLU A 324 -5.99 -33.00 -12.22
CA GLU A 324 -5.82 -31.68 -11.61
C GLU A 324 -7.07 -31.22 -10.81
N GLU A 325 -8.25 -31.59 -11.25
CA GLU A 325 -9.53 -31.28 -10.58
C GLU A 325 -9.65 -31.95 -9.21
N LEU A 326 -9.24 -33.23 -9.07
CA LEU A 326 -9.28 -33.95 -7.82
C LEU A 326 -8.30 -33.37 -6.79
N ASN A 327 -7.13 -32.89 -7.24
CA ASN A 327 -6.16 -32.22 -6.39
C ASN A 327 -6.68 -30.87 -5.86
N LEU A 328 -7.41 -30.11 -6.68
CA LEU A 328 -8.04 -28.84 -6.27
C LEU A 328 -9.07 -29.08 -5.14
N GLU A 329 -9.93 -30.10 -5.28
CA GLU A 329 -10.97 -30.38 -4.30
C GLU A 329 -10.37 -30.85 -2.93
N ILE A 330 -9.33 -31.66 -2.94
CA ILE A 330 -8.63 -32.13 -1.75
C ILE A 330 -7.99 -30.96 -1.00
N PHE A 331 -7.25 -30.10 -1.69
CA PHE A 331 -6.61 -28.94 -1.06
C PHE A 331 -7.62 -27.90 -0.55
N ASP A 332 -8.72 -27.70 -1.26
CA ASP A 332 -9.75 -26.77 -0.86
C ASP A 332 -10.50 -27.25 0.40
N LYS A 333 -10.84 -28.53 0.48
CA LYS A 333 -11.44 -29.14 1.68
C LYS A 333 -10.50 -29.04 2.89
N GLY A 334 -9.20 -29.33 2.72
CA GLY A 334 -8.19 -29.19 3.76
C GLY A 334 -8.06 -27.75 4.26
N ASN A 335 -7.93 -26.80 3.34
CA ASN A 335 -7.79 -25.39 3.69
C ASN A 335 -9.00 -24.85 4.47
N ARG A 336 -10.21 -25.24 4.10
CA ARG A 336 -11.44 -24.85 4.83
C ARG A 336 -11.47 -25.40 6.25
N LYS A 337 -11.10 -26.68 6.43
CA LYS A 337 -11.02 -27.30 7.76
C LYS A 337 -10.07 -26.51 8.67
N TYR A 338 -8.89 -26.10 8.16
CA TYR A 338 -7.92 -25.32 8.93
C TYR A 338 -8.39 -23.90 9.24
N ILE A 339 -9.02 -23.25 8.29
CA ILE A 339 -9.58 -21.91 8.48
C ILE A 339 -10.67 -21.94 9.54
N GLN A 340 -11.60 -22.92 9.43
CA GLN A 340 -12.67 -23.08 10.41
C GLN A 340 -12.11 -23.35 11.80
N LEU A 341 -11.13 -24.23 11.93
CA LEU A 341 -10.49 -24.54 13.19
C LEU A 341 -9.79 -23.31 13.83
N ILE A 342 -9.08 -22.51 13.05
CA ILE A 342 -8.47 -21.25 13.53
C ILE A 342 -9.57 -20.28 14.01
N GLU A 343 -10.66 -20.16 13.28
CA GLU A 343 -11.79 -19.31 13.63
C GLU A 343 -12.47 -19.78 14.93
N ASP A 344 -12.69 -21.07 15.10
CA ASP A 344 -13.31 -21.63 16.27
C ASP A 344 -12.44 -21.42 17.53
N TYR A 345 -11.13 -21.63 17.42
CA TYR A 345 -10.20 -21.33 18.52
C TYR A 345 -10.10 -19.82 18.80
N ARG A 346 -10.25 -18.98 17.80
CA ARG A 346 -10.32 -17.54 17.97
C ARG A 346 -11.56 -17.13 18.75
N LYS A 347 -12.73 -17.65 18.36
CA LYS A 347 -14.02 -17.36 19.01
C LYS A 347 -14.09 -17.89 20.44
N SER A 348 -13.48 -19.03 20.71
CA SER A 348 -13.44 -19.63 22.07
C SER A 348 -12.43 -18.92 23.00
N GLY A 349 -11.65 -17.95 22.51
CA GLY A 349 -10.61 -17.30 23.29
C GLY A 349 -9.38 -18.17 23.58
N MET A 350 -9.27 -19.32 22.93
CA MET A 350 -8.12 -20.23 23.10
C MET A 350 -6.84 -19.67 22.50
N LEU A 351 -6.91 -18.74 21.53
CA LEU A 351 -5.76 -18.10 20.92
C LEU A 351 -5.37 -16.82 21.69
N ASN A 352 -4.75 -16.95 22.85
CA ASN A 352 -4.27 -15.78 23.62
C ASN A 352 -3.19 -14.98 22.88
N LYS A 353 -2.25 -15.68 22.23
CA LYS A 353 -1.27 -15.13 21.32
C LYS A 353 -1.67 -15.46 19.87
N PHE A 354 -1.31 -14.58 18.94
CA PHE A 354 -1.63 -14.75 17.52
C PHE A 354 -3.12 -14.71 17.16
N ASP A 355 -3.97 -14.23 18.07
CA ASP A 355 -5.38 -13.94 17.76
C ASP A 355 -5.47 -12.80 16.76
N SER A 356 -5.65 -13.13 15.50
CA SER A 356 -5.79 -12.17 14.43
C SER A 356 -6.72 -12.70 13.34
N PRO A 357 -7.66 -11.90 12.84
CA PRO A 357 -8.49 -12.26 11.69
C PRO A 357 -7.66 -12.31 10.39
N ALA A 358 -6.49 -11.66 10.37
CA ALA A 358 -5.64 -11.59 9.19
C ALA A 358 -5.20 -12.98 8.73
N LEU A 359 -5.25 -13.24 7.42
CA LEU A 359 -4.71 -14.48 6.86
C LEU A 359 -3.21 -14.61 7.17
N PHE A 360 -2.41 -13.57 6.96
CA PHE A 360 -0.96 -13.58 7.16
C PHE A 360 -0.52 -12.83 8.41
N ILE A 361 0.06 -13.54 9.37
CA ILE A 361 0.49 -13.03 10.66
C ILE A 361 2.03 -13.01 10.81
N PRO A 362 2.58 -12.11 11.65
CA PRO A 362 4.02 -12.10 11.95
C PRO A 362 4.37 -13.17 13.02
N PHE A 363 5.30 -14.07 12.71
CA PHE A 363 5.84 -15.06 13.65
C PHE A 363 7.07 -14.56 14.43
N SER A 364 7.60 -13.40 14.05
CA SER A 364 8.78 -12.82 14.70
C SER A 364 8.75 -11.30 14.63
N GLY A 365 9.55 -10.65 15.49
CA GLY A 365 9.66 -9.21 15.57
C GLY A 365 8.66 -8.58 16.56
N ARG A 366 8.63 -7.25 16.61
CA ARG A 366 7.89 -6.46 17.60
C ARG A 366 6.38 -6.74 17.66
N ASN A 367 5.79 -7.16 16.55
CA ASN A 367 4.34 -7.39 16.43
C ASN A 367 3.96 -8.87 16.44
N ALA A 368 4.92 -9.79 16.63
CA ALA A 368 4.62 -11.21 16.76
C ALA A 368 3.80 -11.47 18.04
N GLY A 369 2.77 -12.30 17.92
CA GLY A 369 1.92 -12.68 19.04
C GLY A 369 0.93 -11.62 19.52
N LYS A 370 0.93 -10.41 18.95
CA LYS A 370 -0.04 -9.38 19.34
C LYS A 370 -1.41 -9.65 18.71
N PRO A 371 -2.50 -9.42 19.45
CA PRO A 371 -3.85 -9.49 18.90
C PRO A 371 -4.02 -8.58 17.68
N GLY A 372 -4.71 -9.08 16.65
CA GLY A 372 -4.95 -8.34 15.43
C GLY A 372 -3.70 -8.06 14.56
N ALA A 373 -2.54 -8.63 14.90
CA ALA A 373 -1.30 -8.39 14.17
C ALA A 373 -1.37 -8.93 12.74
N ARG A 374 -0.88 -8.12 11.80
CA ARG A 374 -0.87 -8.38 10.37
C ARG A 374 0.51 -8.10 9.80
N ILE A 375 0.91 -8.82 8.77
CA ILE A 375 2.13 -8.52 8.00
C ILE A 375 1.99 -7.16 7.33
N SER A 376 3.04 -6.34 7.40
CA SER A 376 3.05 -5.05 6.70
C SER A 376 3.51 -5.18 5.25
N THR A 377 2.96 -4.33 4.39
CA THR A 377 3.38 -4.25 2.98
C THR A 377 4.88 -3.93 2.84
N ASN A 378 5.42 -3.08 3.71
CA ASN A 378 6.83 -2.68 3.68
C ASN A 378 7.74 -3.87 4.00
N TYR A 379 7.45 -4.62 5.07
CA TYR A 379 8.21 -5.82 5.41
C TYR A 379 8.26 -6.79 4.23
N PHE A 380 7.11 -7.11 3.64
CA PHE A 380 7.08 -8.09 2.56
C PHE A 380 7.77 -7.58 1.28
N GLN A 381 7.64 -6.29 0.95
CA GLN A 381 8.39 -5.68 -0.14
C GLN A 381 9.91 -5.74 0.07
N GLU A 382 10.38 -5.46 1.28
CA GLU A 382 11.80 -5.57 1.64
C GLU A 382 12.30 -7.00 1.49
N ARG A 383 11.50 -8.01 1.91
CA ARG A 383 11.86 -9.43 1.73
C ARG A 383 12.01 -9.80 0.26
N ILE A 384 11.09 -9.40 -0.61
CA ILE A 384 11.19 -9.62 -2.07
C ILE A 384 12.49 -9.01 -2.62
N VAL A 385 12.86 -7.80 -2.19
CA VAL A 385 14.10 -7.15 -2.62
C VAL A 385 15.34 -7.93 -2.14
N VAL A 386 15.31 -8.44 -0.90
CA VAL A 386 16.40 -9.26 -0.34
C VAL A 386 16.56 -10.56 -1.14
N TYR A 387 15.47 -11.28 -1.39
CA TYR A 387 15.49 -12.53 -2.18
C TYR A 387 16.02 -12.29 -3.58
N ARG A 388 15.49 -11.29 -4.28
CA ARG A 388 15.97 -10.90 -5.61
C ARG A 388 17.48 -10.66 -5.65
N LYS A 389 18.00 -9.90 -4.66
CA LYS A 389 19.44 -9.61 -4.57
C LYS A 389 20.27 -10.86 -4.33
N LYS A 390 19.82 -11.76 -3.45
CA LYS A 390 20.50 -13.03 -3.16
C LYS A 390 20.52 -13.97 -4.36
N LEU A 391 19.49 -13.94 -5.20
CA LEU A 391 19.41 -14.69 -6.45
C LEU A 391 20.20 -14.04 -7.61
N GLY A 392 20.76 -12.85 -7.42
CA GLY A 392 21.46 -12.13 -8.50
C GLY A 392 20.56 -11.62 -9.62
N ILE A 393 19.23 -11.57 -9.44
CA ILE A 393 18.31 -11.10 -10.48
C ILE A 393 18.48 -9.60 -10.67
N GLN A 394 19.01 -9.20 -11.83
CA GLN A 394 19.33 -7.81 -12.16
C GLN A 394 18.08 -6.97 -12.45
N ILE A 395 17.05 -7.58 -13.02
CA ILE A 395 15.79 -6.89 -13.32
C ILE A 395 15.13 -6.45 -12.01
N PRO A 396 14.77 -5.15 -11.85
CA PRO A 396 14.10 -4.67 -10.65
C PRO A 396 12.76 -5.35 -10.45
N THR A 397 12.72 -6.38 -9.63
CA THR A 397 11.52 -7.17 -9.33
C THR A 397 10.97 -6.80 -7.96
N SER A 398 9.69 -6.54 -7.91
CA SER A 398 8.90 -6.16 -6.73
C SER A 398 7.56 -6.90 -6.75
N ALA A 399 6.74 -6.77 -5.71
CA ALA A 399 5.39 -7.31 -5.72
C ALA A 399 4.55 -6.83 -6.93
N HIS A 400 4.74 -5.58 -7.34
CA HIS A 400 4.09 -5.05 -8.55
C HIS A 400 4.65 -5.69 -9.83
N SER A 401 5.93 -6.07 -9.84
CA SER A 401 6.53 -6.77 -10.99
C SER A 401 6.03 -8.21 -11.09
N LEU A 402 5.75 -8.90 -9.98
CA LEU A 402 5.11 -10.22 -9.97
C LEU A 402 3.70 -10.14 -10.59
N ARG A 403 2.90 -9.16 -10.18
CA ARG A 403 1.60 -8.90 -10.81
C ARG A 403 1.72 -8.55 -12.30
N HIS A 404 2.78 -7.84 -12.68
CA HIS A 404 3.09 -7.55 -14.08
C HIS A 404 3.41 -8.84 -14.85
N GLY A 405 4.25 -9.71 -14.25
CA GLY A 405 4.56 -11.04 -14.80
C GLY A 405 3.30 -11.87 -14.99
N PHE A 406 2.46 -12.00 -13.96
CA PHE A 406 1.17 -12.67 -14.08
C PHE A 406 0.36 -12.18 -15.30
N ALA A 407 0.20 -10.86 -15.44
CA ALA A 407 -0.58 -10.30 -16.55
C ALA A 407 0.07 -10.54 -17.91
N THR A 408 1.41 -10.45 -18.00
CA THR A 408 2.15 -10.64 -19.23
C THR A 408 2.08 -12.10 -19.68
N TYR A 409 2.37 -13.04 -18.78
CA TYR A 409 2.33 -14.46 -19.11
C TYR A 409 0.93 -14.96 -19.46
N LEU A 410 -0.12 -14.51 -18.75
CA LEU A 410 -1.48 -14.83 -19.14
C LEU A 410 -1.86 -14.25 -20.51
N ALA A 411 -1.37 -13.05 -20.84
CA ALA A 411 -1.60 -12.47 -22.15
C ALA A 411 -0.86 -13.25 -23.25
N GLU A 412 0.36 -13.72 -23.00
CA GLU A 412 1.16 -14.57 -23.89
C GLU A 412 0.50 -15.93 -24.12
N GLU A 413 -0.18 -16.48 -23.09
CA GLU A 413 -0.98 -17.72 -23.17
C GLU A 413 -2.38 -17.50 -23.77
N GLY A 414 -2.69 -16.30 -24.25
CA GLY A 414 -3.92 -16.02 -24.99
C GLY A 414 -5.11 -15.57 -24.15
N ALA A 415 -4.91 -15.17 -22.90
CA ALA A 415 -5.99 -14.60 -22.10
C ALA A 415 -6.52 -13.30 -22.71
N SER A 416 -7.86 -13.17 -22.80
CA SER A 416 -8.46 -11.99 -23.38
C SER A 416 -8.17 -10.72 -22.55
N PRO A 417 -8.00 -9.54 -23.19
CA PRO A 417 -7.80 -8.28 -22.50
C PRO A 417 -8.87 -7.96 -21.46
N VAL A 418 -10.12 -8.36 -21.74
CA VAL A 418 -11.26 -8.16 -20.85
C VAL A 418 -11.13 -9.04 -19.60
N ALA A 419 -10.76 -10.31 -19.76
CA ALA A 419 -10.51 -11.21 -18.64
C ALA A 419 -9.37 -10.69 -17.75
N LEU A 420 -8.27 -10.24 -18.36
CA LEU A 420 -7.16 -9.62 -17.63
C LEU A 420 -7.59 -8.33 -16.91
N GLN A 421 -8.44 -7.50 -17.50
CA GLN A 421 -8.97 -6.31 -16.86
C GLN A 421 -9.77 -6.66 -15.60
N VAL A 422 -10.65 -7.65 -15.68
CA VAL A 422 -11.47 -8.12 -14.56
C VAL A 422 -10.57 -8.67 -13.44
N LEU A 423 -9.67 -9.62 -13.75
CA LEU A 423 -8.77 -10.25 -12.80
C LEU A 423 -7.87 -9.22 -12.09
N LEU A 424 -7.34 -8.25 -12.82
CA LEU A 424 -6.48 -7.22 -12.28
C LEU A 424 -7.26 -6.09 -11.60
N GLY A 425 -8.55 -5.93 -11.87
CA GLY A 425 -9.35 -4.80 -11.38
C GLY A 425 -8.83 -3.46 -11.88
N HIS A 426 -8.62 -3.34 -13.20
CA HIS A 426 -8.25 -2.09 -13.84
C HIS A 426 -9.50 -1.31 -14.23
N GLU A 427 -9.58 -0.04 -13.84
CA GLU A 427 -10.71 0.84 -14.18
C GLU A 427 -10.79 1.14 -15.68
N SER A 428 -9.67 1.04 -16.41
CA SER A 428 -9.57 1.36 -17.83
C SER A 428 -8.85 0.25 -18.59
N LEU A 429 -9.39 -0.13 -19.74
CA LEU A 429 -8.77 -1.01 -20.71
C LEU A 429 -7.38 -0.53 -21.16
N ASN A 430 -7.16 0.79 -21.23
CA ASN A 430 -5.86 1.37 -21.58
C ASN A 430 -4.71 0.94 -20.65
N THR A 431 -5.03 0.48 -19.45
CA THR A 431 -4.03 -0.06 -18.53
C THR A 431 -3.71 -1.52 -18.88
N THR A 432 -4.66 -2.25 -19.41
CA THR A 432 -4.57 -3.67 -19.76
C THR A 432 -4.02 -3.89 -21.18
N THR A 433 -4.33 -2.99 -22.12
CA THR A 433 -3.81 -3.05 -23.50
C THR A 433 -2.28 -3.02 -23.59
N ARG A 434 -1.60 -2.53 -22.55
CA ARG A 434 -0.13 -2.59 -22.48
C ARG A 434 0.42 -4.02 -22.45
N TYR A 435 -0.36 -5.00 -22.04
CA TYR A 435 0.03 -6.42 -22.03
C TYR A 435 -0.29 -7.10 -23.34
N VAL A 436 -1.26 -6.59 -24.08
CA VAL A 436 -1.78 -7.19 -25.33
C VAL A 436 -0.95 -6.78 -26.56
N HIS A 437 -0.27 -5.66 -26.51
CA HIS A 437 0.63 -5.22 -27.60
C HIS A 437 1.88 -6.11 -27.79
N ALA A 438 2.05 -7.15 -26.98
CA ALA A 438 3.22 -8.01 -27.04
C ALA A 438 3.04 -9.22 -27.98
N SER A 439 1.85 -9.49 -28.56
CA SER A 439 1.68 -10.76 -29.23
C SER A 439 1.01 -10.62 -30.60
N GLU A 440 1.83 -10.41 -31.64
CA GLU A 440 1.48 -10.75 -33.04
C GLU A 440 0.95 -12.19 -33.11
N LYS A 441 1.52 -13.09 -32.28
CA LYS A 441 1.09 -14.48 -32.12
C LYS A 441 -0.37 -14.60 -31.66
N PHE A 442 -0.84 -13.76 -30.75
CA PHE A 442 -2.24 -13.73 -30.30
C PHE A 442 -3.19 -13.29 -31.42
N ALA A 443 -2.81 -12.31 -32.23
CA ALA A 443 -3.61 -11.86 -33.37
C ALA A 443 -3.72 -12.98 -34.42
N GLU A 444 -2.60 -13.64 -34.73
CA GLU A 444 -2.54 -14.77 -35.65
C GLU A 444 -3.38 -15.97 -35.17
N GLU A 445 -3.22 -16.36 -33.89
CA GLU A 445 -4.00 -17.45 -33.31
C GLU A 445 -5.50 -17.14 -33.25
N THR A 446 -5.86 -15.88 -32.94
CA THR A 446 -7.26 -15.45 -32.93
C THR A 446 -7.90 -15.60 -34.29
N VAL A 447 -7.22 -15.23 -35.38
CA VAL A 447 -7.70 -15.41 -36.72
C VAL A 447 -7.82 -16.92 -37.05
N ARG A 448 -6.77 -17.70 -36.75
CA ARG A 448 -6.75 -19.14 -37.04
C ARG A 448 -7.84 -19.92 -36.30
N LYS A 449 -8.09 -19.56 -35.01
CA LYS A 449 -9.09 -20.27 -34.18
C LYS A 449 -10.53 -19.83 -34.41
N ASN A 450 -10.74 -18.54 -34.69
CA ASN A 450 -12.09 -17.95 -34.67
C ASN A 450 -12.61 -17.50 -36.05
N HIS A 451 -11.80 -17.62 -37.12
CA HIS A 451 -12.27 -17.24 -38.44
C HIS A 451 -13.42 -18.16 -38.91
N PRO A 452 -14.56 -17.61 -39.36
CA PRO A 452 -15.72 -18.42 -39.75
C PRO A 452 -15.48 -19.29 -40.99
N LEU A 453 -14.48 -18.93 -41.80
CA LEU A 453 -14.04 -19.73 -42.98
C LEU A 453 -12.70 -20.41 -42.64
N LYS A 454 -12.76 -21.49 -41.91
CA LYS A 454 -11.59 -22.33 -41.64
C LYS A 454 -11.29 -23.24 -42.79
#